data_11b2c3f8e45a134cd2ffdc0ee6054bf8
#
_entry.id   11b2c3f8e45a134cd2ffdc0ee6054bf8
#
_cell.length_a   1.000
_cell.length_b   1.000
_cell.length_c   1.000
_cell.angle_alpha   90.00
_cell.angle_beta   90.00
_cell.angle_gamma   90.00
#
_symmetry.space_group_name_H-M   'P 1'
#
loop_
_entity.id
_entity.type
_entity.pdbx_description
1 polymer ?
#
loop_
_entity_poly.entity_id
_entity_poly.type
_entity_poly.pdbx_seq_one_letter_code
_entity_poly.pdbx_strand_id
1 'polypeptide(L)'
;MEETISYNIHNIIKVQINRTKPLELLRDLNLRFTYFQEKHVNNPDIILNLGPFEPKNEKCVVIDHKYYVKNNYFYCEDSEKNAGWEVEIFGIDKGSMVVNFDERILGIQHLLAPNLVSQHFMLRNLIEWKLFQKRAFMLHAGAVENNRKAYLFAGRGGSFKTTLIMDLIRNGFNYIGDEYVIIYKGKVLSFPAAFQEFLFRFEELPTERLRKNRYFRDLLSWFSYLREHSELKHYKKPVIEVFENTKPNSLFFLNRGLKSSVKKIKCSSEYIARKMVINTQLESLIEGLAGVLIQGGPFKYLLAYAQVFPQSNAAKYWFNLKNKYKKVFKDIPCYSVNIPLKYNKKVLKELINYIKK
;
A
#
# COMPACT_ATOMS: atom_id res chain seq x y z
N MET A 1 26.90 -11.19 -5.35
CA MET A 1 26.04 -12.40 -5.23
C MET A 1 24.63 -11.97 -5.57
N GLU A 2 23.98 -12.66 -6.47
CA GLU A 2 22.56 -12.46 -6.75
C GLU A 2 21.72 -13.02 -5.60
N GLU A 3 20.65 -12.33 -5.26
CA GLU A 3 19.70 -12.74 -4.23
C GLU A 3 18.30 -12.83 -4.84
N THR A 4 17.60 -13.90 -4.52
CA THR A 4 16.20 -14.07 -4.88
C THR A 4 15.33 -14.05 -3.62
N ILE A 5 14.32 -13.17 -3.63
CA ILE A 5 13.33 -13.05 -2.56
C ILE A 5 11.97 -13.44 -3.15
N SER A 6 11.23 -14.27 -2.44
CA SER A 6 9.92 -14.76 -2.88
C SER A 6 8.82 -14.40 -1.88
N TYR A 7 7.64 -14.03 -2.40
CA TYR A 7 6.46 -13.76 -1.60
C TYR A 7 5.25 -14.53 -2.16
N ASN A 8 4.44 -15.05 -1.26
CA ASN A 8 3.16 -15.69 -1.59
C ASN A 8 2.02 -14.99 -0.85
N ILE A 9 1.26 -14.20 -1.57
CA ILE A 9 0.16 -13.40 -1.01
C ILE A 9 -1.13 -14.20 -1.13
N HIS A 10 -1.49 -14.92 -0.06
CA HIS A 10 -2.70 -15.72 0.08
C HIS A 10 -2.93 -16.72 -1.08
N ASN A 11 -1.88 -17.24 -1.69
CA ASN A 11 -1.96 -18.08 -2.90
C ASN A 11 -2.68 -17.41 -4.09
N ILE A 12 -2.88 -16.09 -4.04
CA ILE A 12 -3.49 -15.31 -5.12
C ILE A 12 -2.42 -14.73 -6.01
N ILE A 13 -1.39 -14.14 -5.41
CA ILE A 13 -0.25 -13.52 -6.11
C ILE A 13 1.04 -14.12 -5.59
N LYS A 14 1.87 -14.58 -6.51
CA LYS A 14 3.24 -15.02 -6.26
C LYS A 14 4.22 -14.05 -6.88
N VAL A 15 5.16 -13.58 -6.09
CA VAL A 15 6.16 -12.59 -6.50
C VAL A 15 7.55 -13.17 -6.31
N GLN A 16 8.41 -12.92 -7.30
CA GLN A 16 9.84 -13.19 -7.22
C GLN A 16 10.60 -11.90 -7.48
N ILE A 17 11.54 -11.56 -6.63
CA ILE A 17 12.44 -10.42 -6.80
C ILE A 17 13.86 -10.97 -6.97
N ASN A 18 14.51 -10.58 -8.05
CA ASN A 18 15.91 -10.87 -8.32
C ASN A 18 16.70 -9.58 -8.17
N ARG A 19 17.72 -9.57 -7.33
CA ARG A 19 18.55 -8.39 -7.11
C ARG A 19 20.01 -8.75 -6.85
N THR A 20 20.90 -7.78 -7.11
CA THR A 20 22.26 -7.86 -6.56
C THR A 20 22.19 -7.58 -5.07
N LYS A 21 22.78 -8.43 -4.24
CA LYS A 21 22.77 -8.26 -2.78
C LYS A 21 23.40 -6.92 -2.41
N PRO A 22 22.69 -6.02 -1.73
CA PRO A 22 23.26 -4.73 -1.33
C PRO A 22 24.39 -4.93 -0.33
N LEU A 23 25.32 -3.96 -0.30
CA LEU A 23 26.39 -3.92 0.70
C LEU A 23 25.81 -3.99 2.12
N GLU A 24 26.42 -4.80 2.98
CA GLU A 24 25.88 -5.18 4.30
C GLU A 24 25.75 -4.05 5.33
N LEU A 25 26.23 -2.83 5.02
CA LEU A 25 26.27 -1.68 5.94
C LEU A 25 24.89 -1.29 6.51
N LEU A 26 23.83 -1.50 5.73
CA LEU A 26 22.47 -1.21 6.15
C LEU A 26 21.57 -2.39 5.72
N ARG A 27 21.70 -3.49 6.44
CA ARG A 27 20.90 -4.68 6.21
C ARG A 27 19.41 -4.36 6.19
N ASP A 28 18.78 -4.72 5.07
CA ASP A 28 17.33 -4.92 4.95
C ASP A 28 16.42 -3.87 5.58
N LEU A 29 16.44 -2.67 5.01
CA LEU A 29 15.34 -1.72 5.14
C LEU A 29 14.03 -2.26 4.50
N ASN A 30 14.09 -3.46 3.93
CA ASN A 30 13.01 -4.12 3.23
C ASN A 30 12.21 -5.06 4.13
N LEU A 31 11.77 -4.55 5.27
CA LEU A 31 10.88 -5.29 6.16
C LEU A 31 9.42 -5.33 5.67
N ARG A 32 9.13 -4.63 4.55
CA ARG A 32 7.82 -4.74 3.92
C ARG A 32 7.66 -6.10 3.25
N PHE A 33 6.47 -6.64 3.34
CA PHE A 33 6.06 -7.94 2.81
C PHE A 33 6.70 -9.17 3.47
N THR A 34 7.53 -9.03 4.50
CA THR A 34 8.14 -10.18 5.20
C THR A 34 7.12 -11.17 5.75
N TYR A 35 5.91 -10.72 6.06
CA TYR A 35 4.80 -11.58 6.46
C TYR A 35 4.45 -12.63 5.37
N PHE A 36 4.64 -12.30 4.10
CA PHE A 36 4.33 -13.15 2.96
C PHE A 36 5.54 -13.87 2.39
N GLN A 37 6.72 -13.73 3.03
CA GLN A 37 7.96 -14.28 2.50
C GLN A 37 7.98 -15.80 2.57
N GLU A 38 8.34 -16.43 1.47
CA GLU A 38 8.58 -17.86 1.33
C GLU A 38 9.99 -18.11 0.80
N LYS A 39 10.50 -19.34 1.01
CA LYS A 39 11.82 -19.72 0.49
C LYS A 39 11.86 -19.72 -1.03
N HIS A 40 10.77 -20.15 -1.64
CA HIS A 40 10.64 -20.25 -3.09
C HIS A 40 9.16 -20.24 -3.51
N VAL A 41 8.88 -19.68 -4.68
CA VAL A 41 7.55 -19.71 -5.32
C VAL A 41 7.64 -20.29 -6.72
N ASN A 42 6.76 -21.22 -7.04
CA ASN A 42 6.66 -21.78 -8.40
C ASN A 42 5.71 -20.90 -9.23
N ASN A 43 6.08 -20.68 -10.50
CA ASN A 43 5.28 -19.91 -11.48
C ASN A 43 4.86 -18.54 -10.94
N PRO A 44 5.81 -17.63 -10.67
CA PRO A 44 5.51 -16.30 -10.15
C PRO A 44 4.64 -15.51 -11.13
N ASP A 45 3.69 -14.77 -10.57
CA ASP A 45 2.82 -13.85 -11.31
C ASP A 45 3.54 -12.54 -11.64
N ILE A 46 4.48 -12.17 -10.79
CA ILE A 46 5.33 -10.99 -10.93
C ILE A 46 6.78 -11.44 -10.71
N ILE A 47 7.64 -11.12 -11.67
CA ILE A 47 9.10 -11.19 -11.55
C ILE A 47 9.61 -9.77 -11.61
N LEU A 48 10.28 -9.32 -10.55
CA LEU A 48 10.89 -8.00 -10.47
C LEU A 48 12.41 -8.16 -10.46
N ASN A 49 13.07 -7.75 -11.55
CA ASN A 49 14.52 -7.75 -11.68
C ASN A 49 15.03 -6.34 -11.33
N LEU A 50 15.89 -6.23 -10.33
CA LEU A 50 16.47 -4.98 -9.87
C LEU A 50 17.92 -4.87 -10.32
N GLY A 51 18.24 -3.81 -11.04
CA GLY A 51 19.55 -3.45 -11.54
C GLY A 51 19.53 -3.04 -13.00
N PRO A 52 20.69 -2.68 -13.55
CA PRO A 52 20.82 -2.21 -14.94
C PRO A 52 20.30 -3.22 -15.96
N PHE A 53 19.64 -2.73 -16.99
CA PHE A 53 19.14 -3.54 -18.10
C PHE A 53 19.17 -2.75 -19.43
N GLU A 54 19.09 -3.44 -20.54
CA GLU A 54 18.92 -2.85 -21.87
C GLU A 54 17.44 -2.94 -22.28
N PRO A 55 16.75 -1.80 -22.53
CA PRO A 55 15.34 -1.80 -22.83
C PRO A 55 15.05 -2.30 -24.24
N LYS A 56 13.95 -3.07 -24.39
CA LYS A 56 13.46 -3.58 -25.68
C LYS A 56 12.37 -2.67 -26.26
N ASN A 57 12.65 -1.38 -26.33
CA ASN A 57 11.69 -0.33 -26.70
C ASN A 57 11.52 -0.09 -28.21
N GLU A 58 12.09 -0.95 -29.06
CA GLU A 58 11.93 -0.87 -30.50
C GLU A 58 10.47 -1.05 -30.93
N LYS A 59 10.08 -0.36 -32.00
CA LYS A 59 8.73 -0.39 -32.58
C LYS A 59 7.61 -0.01 -31.59
N CYS A 60 7.93 0.82 -30.60
CA CYS A 60 6.95 1.38 -29.68
C CYS A 60 6.31 2.66 -30.22
N VAL A 61 5.07 2.93 -29.82
CA VAL A 61 4.50 4.27 -29.85
C VAL A 61 5.11 5.05 -28.69
N VAL A 62 5.52 6.30 -28.95
CA VAL A 62 6.15 7.15 -27.93
C VAL A 62 5.18 8.25 -27.54
N ILE A 63 4.90 8.38 -26.23
CA ILE A 63 4.04 9.39 -25.65
C ILE A 63 4.90 10.31 -24.76
N ASP A 64 4.67 11.62 -24.87
CA ASP A 64 5.36 12.64 -24.07
C ASP A 64 6.90 12.52 -24.09
N HIS A 65 7.44 12.04 -25.22
CA HIS A 65 8.88 11.79 -25.45
C HIS A 65 9.56 10.83 -24.44
N LYS A 66 8.81 10.15 -23.58
CA LYS A 66 9.36 9.31 -22.53
C LYS A 66 8.67 7.97 -22.30
N TYR A 67 7.40 7.82 -22.68
CA TYR A 67 6.67 6.57 -22.52
C TYR A 67 6.66 5.78 -23.80
N TYR A 68 7.28 4.63 -23.81
CA TYR A 68 7.38 3.72 -24.96
C TYR A 68 6.40 2.57 -24.76
N VAL A 69 5.41 2.49 -25.65
CA VAL A 69 4.26 1.60 -25.49
C VAL A 69 4.07 0.74 -26.73
N LYS A 70 3.95 -0.58 -26.55
CA LYS A 70 3.46 -1.52 -27.54
C LYS A 70 2.61 -2.60 -26.90
N ASN A 71 2.03 -3.51 -27.67
CA ASN A 71 1.11 -4.50 -27.12
C ASN A 71 1.72 -5.28 -25.93
N ASN A 72 1.06 -5.21 -24.78
CA ASN A 72 1.45 -5.86 -23.54
C ASN A 72 2.85 -5.49 -22.99
N TYR A 73 3.35 -4.32 -23.39
CA TYR A 73 4.69 -3.82 -23.05
C TYR A 73 4.67 -2.32 -22.76
N PHE A 74 5.48 -1.92 -21.80
CA PHE A 74 5.70 -0.53 -21.42
C PHE A 74 7.16 -0.33 -21.01
N TYR A 75 7.75 0.80 -21.42
CA TYR A 75 9.05 1.27 -20.92
C TYR A 75 8.99 2.78 -20.69
N CYS A 76 9.66 3.24 -19.65
CA CYS A 76 10.01 4.65 -19.48
C CYS A 76 11.29 4.83 -18.68
N GLU A 77 11.94 5.97 -18.94
CA GLU A 77 12.91 6.60 -18.08
C GLU A 77 12.21 7.78 -17.40
N ASP A 78 12.32 7.87 -16.07
CA ASP A 78 11.65 8.89 -15.27
C ASP A 78 12.55 9.37 -14.14
N SER A 79 12.29 10.57 -13.66
CA SER A 79 13.09 11.14 -12.56
C SER A 79 12.27 12.11 -11.73
N GLU A 80 12.59 12.20 -10.47
CA GLU A 80 12.03 13.20 -9.58
C GLU A 80 13.07 13.64 -8.54
N LYS A 81 13.38 14.94 -8.51
CA LYS A 81 14.37 15.54 -7.61
C LYS A 81 15.73 14.82 -7.69
N ASN A 82 16.05 14.02 -6.67
CA ASN A 82 17.33 13.33 -6.51
C ASN A 82 17.24 11.83 -6.85
N ALA A 83 16.14 11.37 -7.42
CA ALA A 83 15.95 9.98 -7.79
C ALA A 83 15.59 9.88 -9.27
N GLY A 84 16.33 9.07 -10.03
CA GLY A 84 16.00 8.66 -11.38
C GLY A 84 15.76 7.16 -11.41
N TRP A 85 14.98 6.69 -12.35
CA TRP A 85 14.78 5.27 -12.57
C TRP A 85 14.40 4.96 -14.01
N GLU A 86 14.71 3.76 -14.40
CA GLU A 86 14.22 3.16 -15.62
C GLU A 86 13.33 1.98 -15.26
N VAL A 87 12.22 1.85 -15.98
CA VAL A 87 11.29 0.73 -15.81
C VAL A 87 10.83 0.18 -17.12
N GLU A 88 10.93 -1.15 -17.25
CA GLU A 88 10.42 -1.91 -18.38
C GLU A 88 9.45 -2.97 -17.85
N ILE A 89 8.24 -3.05 -18.42
CA ILE A 89 7.18 -3.95 -17.98
C ILE A 89 6.68 -4.78 -19.16
N PHE A 90 6.91 -6.08 -19.11
CA PHE A 90 6.27 -7.07 -19.97
C PHE A 90 5.05 -7.63 -19.23
N GLY A 91 3.97 -7.90 -19.91
CA GLY A 91 2.77 -8.43 -19.30
C GLY A 91 1.94 -7.38 -18.56
N ILE A 92 2.03 -6.11 -18.96
CA ILE A 92 1.33 -5.00 -18.29
C ILE A 92 -0.20 -5.16 -18.33
N ASP A 93 -0.77 -5.69 -19.40
CA ASP A 93 -2.22 -5.84 -19.53
C ASP A 93 -2.71 -7.26 -19.21
N LYS A 94 -1.94 -8.28 -19.51
CA LYS A 94 -2.33 -9.69 -19.32
C LYS A 94 -1.12 -10.63 -19.23
N GLY A 95 -1.33 -11.81 -18.66
CA GLY A 95 -0.30 -12.83 -18.48
C GLY A 95 0.56 -12.61 -17.24
N SER A 96 1.65 -13.32 -17.08
CA SER A 96 2.66 -13.07 -16.04
C SER A 96 3.39 -11.76 -16.35
N MET A 97 3.80 -11.06 -15.29
CA MET A 97 4.44 -9.76 -15.41
C MET A 97 5.93 -9.90 -15.12
N VAL A 98 6.77 -9.44 -16.05
CA VAL A 98 8.22 -9.32 -15.82
C VAL A 98 8.54 -7.83 -15.83
N VAL A 99 9.16 -7.36 -14.77
CA VAL A 99 9.52 -5.95 -14.59
C VAL A 99 11.02 -5.85 -14.40
N ASN A 100 11.69 -5.12 -15.27
CA ASN A 100 13.07 -4.71 -15.09
C ASN A 100 13.05 -3.28 -14.53
N PHE A 101 13.78 -3.06 -13.46
CA PHE A 101 13.78 -1.78 -12.77
C PHE A 101 15.19 -1.41 -12.32
N ASP A 102 15.70 -0.30 -12.83
CA ASP A 102 16.97 0.28 -12.40
C ASP A 102 16.71 1.62 -11.73
N GLU A 103 17.12 1.75 -10.46
CA GLU A 103 16.97 3.00 -9.72
C GLU A 103 18.32 3.66 -9.49
N ARG A 104 18.37 4.99 -9.71
CA ARG A 104 19.55 5.83 -9.50
C ARG A 104 19.20 6.89 -8.47
N ILE A 105 19.50 6.64 -7.22
CA ILE A 105 19.32 7.61 -6.15
C ILE A 105 20.64 8.36 -5.95
N LEU A 106 20.61 9.68 -6.10
CA LEU A 106 21.79 10.51 -5.95
C LEU A 106 22.09 10.82 -4.48
N GLY A 107 23.38 10.77 -4.09
CA GLY A 107 23.85 11.16 -2.77
C GLY A 107 23.86 10.04 -1.72
N ILE A 108 24.04 10.43 -0.45
CA ILE A 108 24.15 9.52 0.71
C ILE A 108 22.91 8.58 0.85
N GLN A 109 21.78 8.99 0.33
CA GLN A 109 20.54 8.20 0.38
C GLN A 109 20.66 6.86 -0.34
N HIS A 110 21.47 6.77 -1.40
CA HIS A 110 21.75 5.51 -2.11
C HIS A 110 22.44 4.47 -1.20
N LEU A 111 23.38 4.93 -0.37
CA LEU A 111 24.11 4.07 0.57
C LEU A 111 23.22 3.62 1.74
N LEU A 112 22.25 4.46 2.10
CA LEU A 112 21.43 4.26 3.29
C LEU A 112 20.14 3.48 3.01
N ALA A 113 19.59 3.54 1.80
CA ALA A 113 18.35 2.89 1.43
C ALA A 113 18.35 2.42 -0.03
N PRO A 114 19.20 1.45 -0.38
CA PRO A 114 19.19 0.89 -1.72
C PRO A 114 17.84 0.19 -1.99
N ASN A 115 17.36 0.30 -3.21
CA ASN A 115 16.08 -0.30 -3.65
C ASN A 115 14.83 0.24 -2.90
N LEU A 116 14.90 1.45 -2.35
CA LEU A 116 13.80 2.06 -1.62
C LEU A 116 12.60 2.33 -2.55
N VAL A 117 12.86 2.89 -3.75
CA VAL A 117 11.83 3.22 -4.73
C VAL A 117 11.23 1.94 -5.29
N SER A 118 12.05 0.95 -5.64
CA SER A 118 11.58 -0.30 -6.25
C SER A 118 10.66 -1.10 -5.33
N GLN A 119 10.98 -1.20 -4.06
CA GLN A 119 10.21 -2.04 -3.15
C GLN A 119 8.99 -1.35 -2.54
N HIS A 120 9.16 -0.13 -2.08
CA HIS A 120 8.05 0.57 -1.43
C HIS A 120 7.03 1.11 -2.41
N PHE A 121 7.49 1.56 -3.56
CA PHE A 121 6.68 2.26 -4.52
C PHE A 121 6.25 1.37 -5.68
N MET A 122 7.20 0.71 -6.34
CA MET A 122 6.90 -0.11 -7.51
C MET A 122 6.19 -1.40 -7.11
N LEU A 123 6.75 -2.19 -6.21
CA LEU A 123 6.26 -3.53 -5.88
C LEU A 123 4.80 -3.52 -5.37
N ARG A 124 4.45 -2.61 -4.45
CA ARG A 124 3.09 -2.52 -3.94
C ARG A 124 2.07 -2.27 -5.07
N ASN A 125 2.38 -1.35 -5.96
CA ASN A 125 1.50 -1.00 -7.07
C ASN A 125 1.40 -2.12 -8.11
N LEU A 126 2.49 -2.85 -8.36
CA LEU A 126 2.48 -4.04 -9.21
C LEU A 126 1.59 -5.14 -8.61
N ILE A 127 1.67 -5.36 -7.29
CA ILE A 127 0.82 -6.30 -6.58
C ILE A 127 -0.65 -5.87 -6.69
N GLU A 128 -0.96 -4.59 -6.44
CA GLU A 128 -2.31 -4.05 -6.56
C GLU A 128 -2.87 -4.25 -7.97
N TRP A 129 -2.10 -3.92 -8.99
CA TRP A 129 -2.48 -4.11 -10.38
C TRP A 129 -2.70 -5.59 -10.72
N LYS A 130 -1.82 -6.47 -10.26
CA LYS A 130 -1.92 -7.90 -10.51
C LYS A 130 -3.09 -8.54 -9.78
N LEU A 131 -3.37 -8.14 -8.55
CA LEU A 131 -4.57 -8.54 -7.81
C LEU A 131 -5.84 -8.17 -8.59
N PHE A 132 -5.86 -6.95 -9.13
CA PHE A 132 -6.99 -6.50 -9.93
C PHE A 132 -7.24 -7.38 -11.16
N GLN A 133 -6.19 -7.79 -11.89
CA GLN A 133 -6.28 -8.72 -13.02
C GLN A 133 -6.82 -10.10 -12.57
N LYS A 134 -6.49 -10.55 -11.35
CA LYS A 134 -6.98 -11.80 -10.74
C LYS A 134 -8.32 -11.67 -10.03
N ARG A 135 -9.06 -10.61 -10.29
CA ARG A 135 -10.40 -10.33 -9.71
C ARG A 135 -10.41 -10.09 -8.19
N ALA A 136 -9.24 -10.00 -7.56
CA ALA A 136 -9.06 -9.45 -6.23
C ALA A 136 -8.82 -7.94 -6.34
N PHE A 137 -8.83 -7.21 -5.24
CA PHE A 137 -8.40 -5.81 -5.23
C PHE A 137 -7.96 -5.38 -3.84
N MET A 138 -7.04 -4.44 -3.81
CA MET A 138 -6.65 -3.79 -2.57
C MET A 138 -7.66 -2.71 -2.19
N LEU A 139 -7.92 -2.61 -0.92
CA LEU A 139 -8.74 -1.55 -0.33
C LEU A 139 -7.84 -0.75 0.61
N HIS A 140 -7.67 0.55 0.34
CA HIS A 140 -6.93 1.43 1.24
C HIS A 140 -7.76 1.70 2.51
N ALA A 141 -7.70 0.75 3.42
CA ALA A 141 -8.39 0.77 4.69
C ALA A 141 -7.61 -0.05 5.72
N GLY A 142 -7.57 0.43 6.96
CA GLY A 142 -7.24 -0.44 8.07
C GLY A 142 -8.42 -1.32 8.43
N ALA A 143 -8.17 -2.48 9.05
CA ALA A 143 -9.21 -3.41 9.44
C ALA A 143 -8.87 -4.15 10.74
N VAL A 144 -9.91 -4.41 11.51
CA VAL A 144 -9.87 -5.30 12.67
C VAL A 144 -10.99 -6.33 12.58
N GLU A 145 -10.77 -7.45 13.23
CA GLU A 145 -11.78 -8.50 13.37
C GLU A 145 -12.36 -8.50 14.79
N ASN A 146 -13.67 -8.77 14.89
CA ASN A 146 -14.33 -9.15 16.14
C ASN A 146 -15.52 -10.04 15.82
N ASN A 147 -15.63 -11.18 16.51
CA ASN A 147 -16.67 -12.17 16.33
C ASN A 147 -16.80 -12.65 14.87
N ARG A 148 -15.67 -12.93 14.21
CA ARG A 148 -15.56 -13.35 12.79
C ARG A 148 -16.13 -12.35 11.78
N LYS A 149 -16.10 -11.06 12.13
CA LYS A 149 -16.57 -9.96 11.29
C LYS A 149 -15.48 -8.90 11.15
N ALA A 150 -15.19 -8.45 9.91
CA ALA A 150 -14.26 -7.37 9.66
C ALA A 150 -14.93 -6.01 9.74
N TYR A 151 -14.32 -5.11 10.49
CA TYR A 151 -14.65 -3.68 10.56
C TYR A 151 -13.57 -2.90 9.81
N LEU A 152 -13.97 -2.21 8.75
CA LEU A 152 -13.08 -1.53 7.82
C LEU A 152 -13.05 -0.03 8.10
N PHE A 153 -11.86 0.55 8.16
CA PHE A 153 -11.65 1.99 8.44
C PHE A 153 -10.85 2.61 7.29
N ALA A 154 -11.54 3.33 6.43
CA ALA A 154 -10.94 4.06 5.32
C ALA A 154 -10.78 5.55 5.66
N GLY A 155 -9.97 6.28 4.90
CA GLY A 155 -9.75 7.73 5.05
C GLY A 155 -8.35 8.14 4.66
N ARG A 156 -8.13 9.43 4.53
CA ARG A 156 -6.83 10.02 4.13
C ARG A 156 -5.77 9.90 5.23
N GLY A 157 -4.52 10.10 4.85
CA GLY A 157 -3.42 10.26 5.81
C GLY A 157 -3.76 11.28 6.90
N GLY A 158 -3.46 10.97 8.16
CA GLY A 158 -3.80 11.78 9.31
C GLY A 158 -5.26 11.68 9.81
N SER A 159 -6.08 10.78 9.25
CA SER A 159 -7.44 10.50 9.74
C SER A 159 -7.51 9.59 10.96
N PHE A 160 -6.38 9.32 11.60
CA PHE A 160 -6.22 8.45 12.77
C PHE A 160 -6.54 6.96 12.56
N LYS A 161 -6.48 6.44 11.32
CA LYS A 161 -6.72 5.01 11.05
C LYS A 161 -5.83 4.10 11.92
N THR A 162 -4.52 4.23 11.79
CA THR A 162 -3.55 3.40 12.52
C THR A 162 -3.72 3.53 14.04
N THR A 163 -3.92 4.76 14.55
CA THR A 163 -4.19 5.00 15.99
C THR A 163 -5.45 4.28 16.44
N LEU A 164 -6.53 4.35 15.64
CA LEU A 164 -7.79 3.67 15.95
C LEU A 164 -7.63 2.15 15.94
N ILE A 165 -6.93 1.60 14.96
CA ILE A 165 -6.64 0.16 14.88
C ILE A 165 -5.88 -0.31 16.13
N MET A 166 -4.82 0.41 16.52
CA MET A 166 -4.04 0.11 17.72
C MET A 166 -4.91 0.11 18.98
N ASP A 167 -5.78 1.11 19.12
CA ASP A 167 -6.66 1.21 20.27
C ASP A 167 -7.76 0.13 20.28
N LEU A 168 -8.28 -0.26 19.11
CA LEU A 168 -9.24 -1.36 19.01
C LEU A 168 -8.59 -2.70 19.40
N ILE A 169 -7.35 -2.95 18.97
CA ILE A 169 -6.59 -4.15 19.38
C ILE A 169 -6.41 -4.18 20.88
N ARG A 170 -6.03 -3.06 21.51
CA ARG A 170 -5.95 -2.94 22.99
C ARG A 170 -7.29 -3.17 23.69
N ASN A 171 -8.41 -3.05 22.97
CA ASN A 171 -9.77 -3.33 23.43
C ASN A 171 -10.31 -4.69 22.98
N GLY A 172 -9.43 -5.64 22.61
CA GLY A 172 -9.77 -7.03 22.36
C GLY A 172 -10.23 -7.35 20.93
N PHE A 173 -9.95 -6.49 19.95
CA PHE A 173 -10.15 -6.79 18.53
C PHE A 173 -8.87 -7.44 17.97
N ASN A 174 -9.00 -8.29 16.97
CA ASN A 174 -7.88 -8.91 16.27
C ASN A 174 -7.44 -8.04 15.09
N TYR A 175 -6.13 -8.03 14.81
CA TYR A 175 -5.54 -7.27 13.71
C TYR A 175 -5.77 -7.96 12.36
N ILE A 176 -6.19 -7.20 11.34
CA ILE A 176 -6.21 -7.66 9.93
C ILE A 176 -5.23 -6.83 9.09
N GLY A 177 -5.20 -5.53 9.26
CA GLY A 177 -4.33 -4.60 8.54
C GLY A 177 -4.54 -3.15 9.00
N ASP A 178 -3.57 -2.28 8.80
CA ASP A 178 -3.65 -0.88 9.23
C ASP A 178 -3.64 0.13 8.08
N GLU A 179 -3.14 -0.26 6.91
CA GLU A 179 -3.04 0.59 5.72
C GLU A 179 -3.85 0.03 4.54
N TYR A 180 -3.70 -1.26 4.26
CA TYR A 180 -4.39 -1.96 3.19
C TYR A 180 -4.93 -3.30 3.65
N VAL A 181 -6.01 -3.73 3.01
CA VAL A 181 -6.52 -5.10 3.06
C VAL A 181 -6.87 -5.56 1.64
N ILE A 182 -6.95 -6.86 1.42
CA ILE A 182 -7.34 -7.42 0.13
C ILE A 182 -8.80 -7.89 0.21
N ILE A 183 -9.56 -7.56 -0.80
CA ILE A 183 -10.92 -8.10 -0.98
C ILE A 183 -10.86 -9.16 -2.09
N TYR A 184 -11.25 -10.38 -1.73
CA TYR A 184 -11.29 -11.51 -2.65
C TYR A 184 -12.44 -12.46 -2.33
N LYS A 185 -13.26 -12.82 -3.33
CA LYS A 185 -14.41 -13.72 -3.19
C LYS A 185 -15.33 -13.38 -2.00
N GLY A 186 -15.61 -12.10 -1.79
CA GLY A 186 -16.47 -11.62 -0.70
C GLY A 186 -15.86 -11.67 0.70
N LYS A 187 -14.57 -11.94 0.83
CA LYS A 187 -13.82 -11.93 2.09
C LYS A 187 -12.85 -10.76 2.14
N VAL A 188 -12.57 -10.31 3.35
CA VAL A 188 -11.46 -9.43 3.68
C VAL A 188 -10.28 -10.30 4.07
N LEU A 189 -9.17 -10.17 3.36
CA LEU A 189 -7.92 -10.87 3.66
C LEU A 189 -6.92 -9.86 4.23
N SER A 190 -6.09 -10.33 5.14
CA SER A 190 -5.02 -9.51 5.72
C SER A 190 -4.01 -9.06 4.65
N PHE A 191 -3.47 -7.84 4.82
CA PHE A 191 -2.33 -7.39 4.03
C PHE A 191 -1.37 -6.60 4.93
N PRO A 192 -0.70 -7.25 5.87
CA PRO A 192 0.22 -6.63 6.82
C PRO A 192 1.58 -6.34 6.15
N ALA A 193 1.59 -5.48 5.13
CA ALA A 193 2.77 -5.18 4.34
C ALA A 193 3.90 -4.56 5.19
N ALA A 194 3.58 -3.74 6.19
CA ALA A 194 4.52 -3.11 7.11
C ALA A 194 4.26 -3.57 8.55
N PHE A 195 4.05 -4.88 8.76
CA PHE A 195 3.59 -5.41 10.04
C PHE A 195 4.60 -5.19 11.18
N GLN A 196 5.88 -5.34 10.92
CA GLN A 196 6.92 -5.12 11.92
C GLN A 196 6.98 -3.65 12.36
N GLU A 197 6.85 -2.71 11.41
CA GLU A 197 6.75 -1.27 11.71
C GLU A 197 5.50 -0.96 12.52
N PHE A 198 4.38 -1.62 12.22
CA PHE A 198 3.15 -1.49 13.01
C PHE A 198 3.35 -2.01 14.44
N LEU A 199 3.97 -3.17 14.62
CA LEU A 199 4.26 -3.75 15.95
C LEU A 199 5.14 -2.82 16.78
N PHE A 200 6.22 -2.31 16.20
CA PHE A 200 7.10 -1.36 16.86
C PHE A 200 6.34 -0.13 17.36
N ARG A 201 5.54 0.48 16.50
CA ARG A 201 4.70 1.63 16.89
C ARG A 201 3.66 1.28 17.95
N PHE A 202 3.14 0.06 17.92
CA PHE A 202 2.16 -0.41 18.89
C PHE A 202 2.72 -0.50 20.30
N GLU A 203 3.99 -0.92 20.45
CA GLU A 203 4.62 -1.10 21.75
C GLU A 203 5.21 0.19 22.32
N GLU A 204 5.92 0.98 21.51
CA GLU A 204 6.75 2.08 21.99
C GLU A 204 6.05 3.44 22.06
N LEU A 205 4.94 3.65 21.36
CA LEU A 205 4.36 4.98 21.26
C LEU A 205 3.09 5.17 22.08
N PRO A 206 3.17 5.86 23.22
CA PRO A 206 2.01 6.58 23.71
C PRO A 206 1.65 7.66 22.69
N THR A 207 0.44 7.59 22.18
CA THR A 207 -0.14 8.36 21.07
C THR A 207 0.00 9.89 21.11
N GLU A 208 0.59 10.46 22.15
CA GLU A 208 0.64 11.91 22.41
C GLU A 208 1.97 12.61 22.05
N ARG A 209 3.09 11.88 21.90
CA ARG A 209 4.43 12.49 21.76
C ARG A 209 4.85 12.97 20.37
N LEU A 210 4.22 12.51 19.29
CA LEU A 210 4.68 12.76 17.90
C LEU A 210 4.27 14.12 17.30
N ARG A 211 3.79 15.10 18.06
CA ARG A 211 3.11 16.28 17.49
C ARG A 211 3.82 17.63 17.60
N LYS A 212 5.02 17.73 18.13
CA LYS A 212 5.69 19.03 18.24
C LYS A 212 6.88 19.16 17.28
N ASN A 213 6.80 20.10 16.35
CA ASN A 213 7.80 20.67 15.43
C ASN A 213 7.92 20.06 14.03
N ARG A 214 7.41 20.81 13.04
CA ARG A 214 7.32 20.43 11.62
C ARG A 214 8.66 20.46 10.87
N TYR A 215 9.62 21.30 11.25
CA TYR A 215 10.92 21.47 10.56
C TYR A 215 12.00 20.46 10.98
N PHE A 216 12.00 20.03 12.22
CA PHE A 216 12.88 18.95 12.71
C PHE A 216 12.36 17.56 12.36
N ARG A 217 11.11 17.47 11.94
CA ARG A 217 10.38 16.22 11.73
C ARG A 217 10.92 15.40 10.55
N ASP A 218 11.38 16.04 9.47
CA ASP A 218 11.80 15.32 8.26
C ASP A 218 13.21 14.72 8.42
N LEU A 219 14.11 15.40 9.10
CA LEU A 219 15.42 14.85 9.44
C LEU A 219 15.33 13.82 10.57
N LEU A 220 14.56 14.11 11.62
CA LEU A 220 14.33 13.18 12.74
C LEU A 220 13.45 12.01 12.33
N SER A 221 12.52 12.15 11.37
CA SER A 221 11.74 11.03 10.85
C SER A 221 12.62 10.06 10.09
N TRP A 222 13.65 10.55 9.42
CA TRP A 222 14.62 9.73 8.72
C TRP A 222 15.57 8.99 9.68
N PHE A 223 16.10 9.68 10.71
CA PHE A 223 16.88 9.04 11.77
C PHE A 223 16.04 8.08 12.63
N SER A 224 14.79 8.42 12.94
CA SER A 224 13.90 7.49 13.64
C SER A 224 13.51 6.30 12.74
N TYR A 225 13.35 6.51 11.43
CA TYR A 225 13.13 5.43 10.48
C TYR A 225 14.33 4.46 10.44
N LEU A 226 15.56 4.96 10.37
CA LEU A 226 16.78 4.14 10.41
C LEU A 226 16.94 3.41 11.75
N ARG A 227 16.64 4.08 12.85
CA ARG A 227 16.67 3.51 14.19
C ARG A 227 15.59 2.44 14.35
N GLU A 228 14.36 2.75 13.99
CA GLU A 228 13.23 1.81 13.97
C GLU A 228 13.57 0.55 13.19
N HIS A 229 14.18 0.68 12.00
CA HIS A 229 14.57 -0.45 11.17
C HIS A 229 15.73 -1.26 11.75
N SER A 230 16.67 -0.63 12.45
CA SER A 230 17.76 -1.37 13.11
C SER A 230 17.27 -2.14 14.34
N GLU A 231 16.31 -1.61 15.09
CA GLU A 231 15.69 -2.25 16.24
C GLU A 231 14.73 -3.38 15.86
N LEU A 232 14.00 -3.24 14.73
CA LEU A 232 13.10 -4.27 14.18
C LEU A 232 13.81 -5.58 13.81
N LYS A 233 15.12 -5.54 13.53
CA LYS A 233 15.90 -6.78 13.27
C LYS A 233 16.01 -7.72 14.47
N HIS A 234 15.90 -7.19 15.67
CA HIS A 234 15.98 -7.95 16.91
C HIS A 234 14.61 -8.43 17.41
N TYR A 235 13.56 -8.05 16.73
CA TYR A 235 12.19 -8.40 17.09
C TYR A 235 11.86 -9.85 16.73
N LYS A 236 11.84 -10.74 17.72
CA LYS A 236 11.75 -12.20 17.51
C LYS A 236 10.34 -12.79 17.60
N LYS A 237 9.33 -12.06 18.10
CA LYS A 237 7.96 -12.60 18.21
C LYS A 237 6.91 -11.51 17.95
N PRO A 238 5.90 -11.75 17.12
CA PRO A 238 4.76 -10.85 17.01
C PRO A 238 3.97 -10.90 18.32
N VAL A 239 3.78 -9.73 18.95
CA VAL A 239 2.91 -9.54 20.13
C VAL A 239 1.43 -9.60 19.72
N ILE A 240 1.14 -9.45 18.43
CA ILE A 240 -0.20 -9.39 17.87
C ILE A 240 -0.31 -10.48 16.80
N GLU A 241 -1.35 -11.30 16.93
CA GLU A 241 -1.69 -12.29 15.91
C GLU A 241 -2.46 -11.63 14.77
N VAL A 242 -2.10 -11.99 13.53
CA VAL A 242 -2.79 -11.52 12.32
C VAL A 242 -3.96 -12.43 12.02
N PHE A 243 -5.14 -11.85 11.97
CA PHE A 243 -6.34 -12.58 11.56
C PHE A 243 -6.45 -12.58 10.04
N GLU A 244 -6.20 -13.73 9.43
CA GLU A 244 -5.93 -13.83 7.99
C GLU A 244 -7.12 -13.50 7.09
N ASN A 245 -8.34 -13.96 7.43
CA ASN A 245 -9.50 -13.73 6.57
C ASN A 245 -10.83 -13.78 7.31
N THR A 246 -11.78 -12.92 6.91
CA THR A 246 -13.12 -12.89 7.46
C THR A 246 -14.11 -12.21 6.51
N LYS A 247 -15.40 -12.24 6.83
CA LYS A 247 -16.43 -11.52 6.07
C LYS A 247 -16.44 -10.03 6.45
N PRO A 248 -16.60 -9.10 5.49
CA PRO A 248 -16.78 -7.69 5.81
C PRO A 248 -18.12 -7.50 6.54
N ASN A 249 -18.11 -6.68 7.60
CA ASN A 249 -19.30 -6.34 8.37
C ASN A 249 -19.76 -4.91 8.12
N SER A 250 -18.83 -3.95 8.16
CA SER A 250 -19.13 -2.54 7.97
C SER A 250 -17.91 -1.75 7.53
N LEU A 251 -18.15 -0.63 6.85
CA LEU A 251 -17.11 0.33 6.46
C LEU A 251 -17.36 1.68 7.10
N PHE A 252 -16.32 2.24 7.72
CA PHE A 252 -16.30 3.57 8.31
C PHE A 252 -15.28 4.44 7.55
N PHE A 253 -15.77 5.42 6.79
CA PHE A 253 -14.90 6.39 6.14
C PHE A 253 -14.64 7.57 7.07
N LEU A 254 -13.43 7.64 7.58
CA LEU A 254 -13.00 8.61 8.58
C LEU A 254 -12.64 9.94 7.93
N ASN A 255 -13.33 11.02 8.34
CA ASN A 255 -13.01 12.39 7.94
C ASN A 255 -12.59 13.16 9.18
N ARG A 256 -11.46 13.81 9.13
CA ARG A 256 -11.01 14.69 10.20
C ARG A 256 -11.56 16.09 9.98
N GLY A 257 -12.21 16.66 10.96
CA GLY A 257 -12.88 17.96 10.85
C GLY A 257 -12.75 18.83 12.10
N LEU A 258 -13.18 20.08 11.99
CA LEU A 258 -13.11 21.08 13.07
C LEU A 258 -14.16 20.88 14.16
N LYS A 259 -15.13 19.97 13.97
CA LYS A 259 -16.17 19.70 14.96
C LYS A 259 -15.60 19.01 16.21
N SER A 260 -16.16 19.29 17.36
CA SER A 260 -15.71 18.77 18.66
C SER A 260 -16.24 17.37 19.01
N SER A 261 -17.20 16.84 18.24
CA SER A 261 -17.84 15.54 18.46
C SER A 261 -17.75 14.62 17.27
N VAL A 262 -17.80 13.32 17.52
CA VAL A 262 -17.89 12.29 16.47
C VAL A 262 -19.30 12.29 15.89
N LYS A 263 -19.42 12.29 14.56
CA LYS A 263 -20.71 12.19 13.88
C LYS A 263 -20.67 11.06 12.85
N LYS A 264 -21.55 10.07 13.02
CA LYS A 264 -21.74 8.94 12.08
C LYS A 264 -22.94 9.21 11.17
N ILE A 265 -22.75 9.12 9.86
CA ILE A 265 -23.78 9.33 8.83
C ILE A 265 -23.79 8.09 7.94
N LYS A 266 -24.93 7.44 7.83
CA LYS A 266 -25.11 6.29 6.92
C LYS A 266 -25.04 6.76 5.47
N CYS A 267 -24.32 6.03 4.63
CA CYS A 267 -24.08 6.36 3.24
C CYS A 267 -24.52 5.22 2.32
N SER A 268 -24.89 5.56 1.08
CA SER A 268 -25.14 4.55 0.04
C SER A 268 -23.82 3.92 -0.43
N SER A 269 -23.93 2.68 -0.94
CA SER A 269 -22.78 1.97 -1.53
C SER A 269 -22.18 2.72 -2.72
N GLU A 270 -23.01 3.38 -3.52
CA GLU A 270 -22.55 4.21 -4.65
C GLU A 270 -21.72 5.40 -4.18
N TYR A 271 -22.19 6.13 -3.17
CA TYR A 271 -21.46 7.27 -2.59
C TYR A 271 -20.10 6.84 -2.03
N ILE A 272 -20.09 5.78 -1.23
CA ILE A 272 -18.85 5.27 -0.62
C ILE A 272 -17.89 4.71 -1.68
N ALA A 273 -18.38 3.96 -2.68
CA ALA A 273 -17.53 3.45 -3.75
C ALA A 273 -16.86 4.58 -4.52
N ARG A 274 -17.59 5.64 -4.87
CA ARG A 274 -17.02 6.84 -5.52
C ARG A 274 -15.97 7.50 -4.64
N LYS A 275 -16.27 7.66 -3.35
CA LYS A 275 -15.35 8.29 -2.38
C LYS A 275 -14.08 7.45 -2.20
N MET A 276 -14.17 6.13 -2.19
CA MET A 276 -13.03 5.22 -2.11
C MET A 276 -12.14 5.30 -3.35
N VAL A 277 -12.71 5.36 -4.56
CA VAL A 277 -11.92 5.54 -5.79
C VAL A 277 -11.15 6.86 -5.75
N ILE A 278 -11.83 7.96 -5.42
CA ILE A 278 -11.18 9.28 -5.30
C ILE A 278 -10.06 9.24 -4.24
N ASN A 279 -10.31 8.57 -3.10
CA ASN A 279 -9.29 8.40 -2.07
C ASN A 279 -8.06 7.63 -2.60
N THR A 280 -8.26 6.55 -3.34
CA THR A 280 -7.19 5.75 -3.95
C THR A 280 -6.44 6.55 -5.02
N GLN A 281 -7.15 7.29 -5.89
CA GLN A 281 -6.54 8.18 -6.87
C GLN A 281 -5.67 9.25 -6.20
N LEU A 282 -6.20 9.89 -5.17
CA LEU A 282 -5.49 10.93 -4.45
C LEU A 282 -4.26 10.38 -3.70
N GLU A 283 -4.33 9.15 -3.19
CA GLU A 283 -3.19 8.45 -2.58
C GLU A 283 -2.10 8.16 -3.61
N SER A 284 -2.48 7.65 -4.79
CA SER A 284 -1.54 7.35 -5.86
C SER A 284 -0.85 8.60 -6.45
N LEU A 285 -1.44 9.78 -6.29
CA LEU A 285 -0.83 11.05 -6.72
C LEU A 285 0.16 11.62 -5.70
N ILE A 286 0.08 11.22 -4.42
CA ILE A 286 0.83 11.83 -3.31
C ILE A 286 1.53 10.73 -2.52
N GLU A 287 2.26 9.86 -3.17
CA GLU A 287 3.12 8.93 -2.45
C GLU A 287 4.45 9.60 -2.13
N GLY A 288 4.75 9.72 -0.85
CA GLY A 288 6.03 10.24 -0.36
C GLY A 288 6.71 9.22 0.54
N LEU A 289 8.00 9.00 0.29
CA LEU A 289 8.81 8.09 1.08
C LEU A 289 10.11 8.77 1.47
N ALA A 290 10.42 8.83 2.77
CA ALA A 290 11.67 9.37 3.30
C ALA A 290 12.08 10.74 2.69
N GLY A 291 11.11 11.65 2.48
CA GLY A 291 11.36 12.97 1.91
C GLY A 291 11.45 13.02 0.38
N VAL A 292 11.35 11.89 -0.30
CA VAL A 292 11.20 11.81 -1.75
C VAL A 292 9.71 11.71 -2.07
N LEU A 293 9.14 12.75 -2.67
CA LEU A 293 7.77 12.74 -3.16
C LEU A 293 7.80 12.21 -4.59
N ILE A 294 7.27 11.01 -4.81
CA ILE A 294 7.10 10.48 -6.16
C ILE A 294 5.65 10.74 -6.60
N GLN A 295 5.50 11.66 -7.52
CA GLN A 295 4.17 12.04 -8.02
C GLN A 295 3.68 11.05 -9.07
N GLY A 296 2.41 10.66 -8.94
CA GLY A 296 1.68 9.93 -9.95
C GLY A 296 1.93 8.42 -10.02
N GLY A 297 2.84 7.88 -9.21
CA GLY A 297 3.05 6.44 -9.11
C GLY A 297 3.03 5.62 -10.40
N PRO A 298 3.17 4.31 -10.33
CA PRO A 298 3.04 3.42 -11.50
C PRO A 298 1.69 3.49 -12.19
N PHE A 299 0.65 4.05 -11.57
CA PHE A 299 -0.64 4.24 -12.24
C PHE A 299 -0.57 5.24 -13.42
N LYS A 300 0.38 6.17 -13.45
CA LYS A 300 0.63 7.01 -14.64
C LYS A 300 1.08 6.17 -15.84
N TYR A 301 1.79 5.06 -15.62
CA TYR A 301 2.20 4.14 -16.68
C TYR A 301 1.01 3.39 -17.27
N LEU A 302 0.03 3.02 -16.43
CA LEU A 302 -1.23 2.45 -16.90
C LEU A 302 -2.04 3.45 -17.74
N LEU A 303 -2.01 4.74 -17.39
CA LEU A 303 -2.68 5.78 -18.19
C LEU A 303 -1.99 5.98 -19.54
N ALA A 304 -0.66 6.03 -19.58
CA ALA A 304 0.09 6.11 -20.83
C ALA A 304 -0.17 4.87 -21.72
N TYR A 305 -0.18 3.67 -21.12
CA TYR A 305 -0.54 2.45 -21.84
C TYR A 305 -1.98 2.49 -22.37
N ALA A 306 -2.93 2.98 -21.56
CA ALA A 306 -4.33 3.10 -21.90
C ALA A 306 -4.59 4.07 -23.05
N GLN A 307 -3.77 5.12 -23.19
CA GLN A 307 -3.86 6.06 -24.31
C GLN A 307 -3.64 5.38 -25.65
N VAL A 308 -2.71 4.43 -25.74
CA VAL A 308 -2.45 3.65 -26.96
C VAL A 308 -3.46 2.50 -27.10
N PHE A 309 -3.86 1.89 -25.98
CA PHE A 309 -4.78 0.76 -25.93
C PHE A 309 -6.03 1.06 -25.11
N PRO A 310 -7.00 1.86 -25.63
CA PRO A 310 -8.17 2.32 -24.87
C PRO A 310 -9.15 1.21 -24.49
N GLN A 311 -9.00 0.01 -25.06
CA GLN A 311 -9.81 -1.17 -24.69
C GLN A 311 -9.15 -2.09 -23.65
N SER A 312 -7.92 -1.78 -23.22
CA SER A 312 -7.13 -2.55 -22.25
C SER A 312 -7.78 -2.58 -20.85
N ASN A 313 -7.30 -3.50 -20.01
CA ASN A 313 -7.64 -3.50 -18.59
C ASN A 313 -7.18 -2.22 -17.89
N ALA A 314 -6.04 -1.66 -18.31
CA ALA A 314 -5.51 -0.41 -17.81
C ALA A 314 -6.49 0.75 -18.02
N ALA A 315 -7.05 0.89 -19.21
CA ALA A 315 -8.03 1.92 -19.52
C ALA A 315 -9.31 1.81 -18.69
N LYS A 316 -9.72 0.60 -18.36
CA LYS A 316 -10.96 0.31 -17.62
C LYS A 316 -10.75 0.24 -16.10
N TYR A 317 -9.53 0.43 -15.60
CA TYR A 317 -9.16 0.17 -14.21
C TYR A 317 -10.06 0.91 -13.22
N TRP A 318 -10.10 2.24 -13.28
CA TRP A 318 -10.84 3.05 -12.31
C TRP A 318 -12.34 2.80 -12.33
N PHE A 319 -12.89 2.63 -13.53
CA PHE A 319 -14.31 2.30 -13.69
C PHE A 319 -14.64 0.93 -13.08
N ASN A 320 -13.84 -0.07 -13.39
CA ASN A 320 -14.03 -1.42 -12.88
C ASN A 320 -13.78 -1.49 -11.36
N LEU A 321 -12.79 -0.75 -10.83
CA LEU A 321 -12.53 -0.66 -9.40
C LEU A 321 -13.73 -0.07 -8.65
N LYS A 322 -14.32 1.01 -9.18
CA LYS A 322 -15.56 1.59 -8.64
C LYS A 322 -16.70 0.55 -8.57
N ASN A 323 -16.89 -0.20 -9.64
CA ASN A 323 -17.95 -1.23 -9.69
C ASN A 323 -17.69 -2.38 -8.70
N LYS A 324 -16.41 -2.81 -8.54
CA LYS A 324 -16.03 -3.79 -7.52
C LYS A 324 -16.32 -3.27 -6.11
N TYR A 325 -15.94 -2.03 -5.78
CA TYR A 325 -16.25 -1.41 -4.49
C TYR A 325 -17.76 -1.35 -4.26
N LYS A 326 -18.53 -0.88 -5.25
CA LYS A 326 -19.99 -0.82 -5.15
C LYS A 326 -20.61 -2.18 -4.86
N LYS A 327 -20.13 -3.26 -5.53
CA LYS A 327 -20.61 -4.61 -5.31
C LYS A 327 -20.36 -5.09 -3.88
N VAL A 328 -19.16 -4.87 -3.34
CA VAL A 328 -18.82 -5.28 -1.95
C VAL A 328 -19.60 -4.47 -0.93
N PHE A 329 -19.72 -3.15 -1.15
CA PHE A 329 -20.36 -2.26 -0.19
C PHE A 329 -21.90 -2.27 -0.27
N LYS A 330 -22.49 -2.97 -1.26
CA LYS A 330 -23.95 -3.14 -1.35
C LYS A 330 -24.51 -3.93 -0.17
N ASP A 331 -23.74 -4.93 0.28
CA ASP A 331 -24.20 -5.92 1.26
C ASP A 331 -23.76 -5.61 2.69
N ILE A 332 -23.06 -4.47 2.90
CA ILE A 332 -22.61 -4.05 4.23
C ILE A 332 -23.00 -2.60 4.50
N PRO A 333 -23.32 -2.24 5.76
CA PRO A 333 -23.54 -0.85 6.15
C PRO A 333 -22.27 -0.02 6.00
N CYS A 334 -22.40 1.13 5.32
CA CYS A 334 -21.32 2.08 5.10
C CYS A 334 -21.62 3.40 5.79
N TYR A 335 -20.60 3.97 6.42
CA TYR A 335 -20.75 5.20 7.19
C TYR A 335 -19.65 6.21 6.84
N SER A 336 -20.01 7.48 6.74
CA SER A 336 -19.08 8.60 6.80
C SER A 336 -19.00 9.06 8.26
N VAL A 337 -17.79 9.08 8.82
CA VAL A 337 -17.57 9.40 10.24
C VAL A 337 -16.69 10.64 10.33
N ASN A 338 -17.23 11.72 10.86
CA ASN A 338 -16.46 12.92 11.17
C ASN A 338 -15.82 12.78 12.53
N ILE A 339 -14.51 12.93 12.61
CA ILE A 339 -13.70 12.82 13.82
C ILE A 339 -13.13 14.20 14.15
N PRO A 340 -13.08 14.63 15.43
CA PRO A 340 -12.42 15.85 15.86
C PRO A 340 -10.95 15.91 15.42
N LEU A 341 -10.40 17.13 15.31
CA LEU A 341 -8.97 17.33 15.02
C LEU A 341 -8.04 16.67 16.04
N LYS A 342 -8.48 16.58 17.30
CA LYS A 342 -7.75 15.90 18.37
C LYS A 342 -8.40 14.57 18.68
N TYR A 343 -7.62 13.50 18.52
CA TYR A 343 -8.02 12.16 18.94
C TYR A 343 -7.75 11.98 20.44
N ASN A 344 -8.70 11.43 21.17
CA ASN A 344 -8.60 11.17 22.60
C ASN A 344 -9.48 9.97 23.02
N LYS A 345 -9.41 9.58 24.29
CA LYS A 345 -10.19 8.46 24.85
C LYS A 345 -11.71 8.60 24.66
N LYS A 346 -12.25 9.84 24.66
CA LYS A 346 -13.68 10.08 24.43
C LYS A 346 -14.06 9.72 22.98
N VAL A 347 -13.26 10.17 22.01
CA VAL A 347 -13.44 9.83 20.59
C VAL A 347 -13.39 8.33 20.37
N LEU A 348 -12.40 7.65 20.98
CA LEU A 348 -12.31 6.20 20.93
C LEU A 348 -13.57 5.52 21.47
N LYS A 349 -14.04 5.90 22.65
CA LYS A 349 -15.24 5.33 23.27
C LYS A 349 -16.49 5.50 22.38
N GLU A 350 -16.66 6.68 21.78
CA GLU A 350 -17.74 6.94 20.83
C GLU A 350 -17.64 6.05 19.58
N LEU A 351 -16.43 5.87 19.03
CA LEU A 351 -16.19 4.98 17.87
C LEU A 351 -16.46 3.51 18.21
N ILE A 352 -15.99 3.02 19.36
CA ILE A 352 -16.27 1.65 19.81
C ILE A 352 -17.78 1.43 19.94
N ASN A 353 -18.51 2.39 20.50
CA ASN A 353 -19.97 2.30 20.62
C ASN A 353 -20.66 2.27 19.25
N TYR A 354 -20.10 2.94 18.23
CA TYR A 354 -20.62 2.89 16.86
C TYR A 354 -20.31 1.57 16.14
N ILE A 355 -19.24 0.88 16.52
CA ILE A 355 -18.83 -0.40 15.96
C ILE A 355 -19.67 -1.54 16.54
N LYS A 356 -19.98 -1.48 17.84
CA LYS A 356 -20.73 -2.52 18.58
C LYS A 356 -22.24 -2.46 18.36
N LYS A 357 -22.78 -1.34 17.90
CA LYS A 357 -24.19 -1.15 17.47
C LYS A 357 -24.35 -1.45 15.98
#